data_a5a3412184fa92a9be547fcb40b36393
#
_entry.id   a5a3412184fa92a9be547fcb40b36393
#
_cell.length_a   1.000
_cell.length_b   1.000
_cell.length_c   1.000
_cell.angle_alpha   90.00
_cell.angle_beta   90.00
_cell.angle_gamma   90.00
#
_symmetry.space_group_name_H-M   'P 1'
#
loop_
_entity.id
_entity.type
_entity.pdbx_description
1 polymer ?
#
loop_
_entity_poly.entity_id
_entity_poly.type
_entity_poly.pdbx_seq_one_letter_code
_entity_poly.pdbx_strand_id
1 'polypeptide(L)'
;MNLLAYAKIVIKDEIRAIRDQFRESKTLLLAFLVCLGGIIVYLEPFPDRHIYIGSSYQGGDWYEMAKESTEFLKKKGLNSEVVVTKGAIDNVNRMIDPKDPINATFTYGIALDKKQRQEIVSLGSVSYEPIWIFYRKSRIPKLNSPRDLTNYRVAMGPVGSGSYAIGKKLMEIYGVEIEGNEHFISDDFENTRKRFQEGRADALIMVSTVQDEIVQQALHMPGVEVYSFPNADAFDKQYNSFEAVRMPAGSVSIYPQIPARDINLVATTTSVVVKKGMHPDLQLALLMTIKQMNRSSENIFFAQRNEFPAYVDPTVPISPVAAHFYDYGPPQTMRFFPFWIAGFIDRAWLLLLGLVAVFYPLSKLNLHIRKLRFVIHERPFYEELLEIDQLLSTRKLTEDEKKSVWKRLTTINEHAIRHGIPVGEEPHYFDLVNAIYLLRRKLEIN
;
A
#
# COMPACT_ATOMS: atom_id res chain seq x y z
N MET A 1 -26.38 -1.64 39.65
CA MET A 1 -25.08 -2.06 39.06
C MET A 1 -24.90 -1.28 37.77
N ASN A 2 -23.81 -0.53 37.63
CA ASN A 2 -23.62 0.37 36.51
C ASN A 2 -23.38 -0.48 35.22
N LEU A 3 -23.95 -0.11 34.08
CA LEU A 3 -23.88 -0.87 32.81
C LEU A 3 -22.44 -1.22 32.44
N LEU A 4 -21.50 -0.33 32.70
CA LEU A 4 -20.05 -0.51 32.50
C LEU A 4 -19.45 -1.60 33.42
N ALA A 5 -19.95 -1.73 34.66
CA ALA A 5 -19.50 -2.79 35.59
C ALA A 5 -20.02 -4.15 35.16
N TYR A 6 -21.29 -4.23 34.71
CA TYR A 6 -21.87 -5.44 34.16
C TYR A 6 -21.13 -5.91 32.89
N ALA A 7 -20.89 -4.99 31.95
CA ALA A 7 -20.13 -5.30 30.73
C ALA A 7 -18.71 -5.82 31.02
N LYS A 8 -18.02 -5.25 32.00
CA LYS A 8 -16.68 -5.73 32.43
C LYS A 8 -16.72 -7.15 32.98
N ILE A 9 -17.76 -7.49 33.75
CA ILE A 9 -17.92 -8.84 34.32
C ILE A 9 -18.18 -9.84 33.19
N VAL A 10 -19.13 -9.55 32.29
CA VAL A 10 -19.47 -10.43 31.16
C VAL A 10 -18.26 -10.65 30.25
N ILE A 11 -17.52 -9.58 29.92
CA ILE A 11 -16.29 -9.69 29.10
C ILE A 11 -15.24 -10.54 29.81
N LYS A 12 -15.06 -10.37 31.12
CA LYS A 12 -14.09 -11.14 31.90
C LYS A 12 -14.43 -12.63 31.96
N ASP A 13 -15.72 -12.95 32.09
CA ASP A 13 -16.19 -14.33 32.14
C ASP A 13 -16.12 -15.01 30.76
N GLU A 14 -16.44 -14.28 29.66
CA GLU A 14 -16.23 -14.77 28.30
C GLU A 14 -14.73 -15.00 28.00
N ILE A 15 -13.84 -14.10 28.41
CA ILE A 15 -12.40 -14.27 28.24
C ILE A 15 -11.91 -15.50 29.02
N ARG A 16 -12.41 -15.74 30.22
CA ARG A 16 -12.08 -16.95 30.99
C ARG A 16 -12.58 -18.21 30.30
N ALA A 17 -13.84 -18.22 29.85
CA ALA A 17 -14.42 -19.34 29.13
C ALA A 17 -13.65 -19.68 27.86
N ILE A 18 -13.25 -18.64 27.07
CA ILE A 18 -12.43 -18.81 25.89
C ILE A 18 -11.03 -19.36 26.25
N ARG A 19 -10.38 -18.82 27.27
CA ARG A 19 -9.08 -19.31 27.75
C ARG A 19 -9.13 -20.77 28.16
N ASP A 20 -10.12 -21.16 28.98
CA ASP A 20 -10.23 -22.50 29.48
C ASP A 20 -10.60 -23.50 28.35
N GLN A 21 -11.39 -23.04 27.38
CA GLN A 21 -11.71 -23.75 26.16
C GLN A 21 -10.48 -24.02 25.27
N PHE A 22 -9.59 -23.01 25.08
CA PHE A 22 -8.32 -23.17 24.36
C PHE A 22 -7.34 -24.08 25.13
N ARG A 23 -7.33 -24.00 26.46
CA ARG A 23 -6.48 -24.85 27.29
C ARG A 23 -6.86 -26.34 27.19
N GLU A 24 -8.12 -26.62 26.97
CA GLU A 24 -8.63 -28.00 26.78
C GLU A 24 -8.49 -28.49 25.33
N SER A 25 -8.44 -27.59 24.35
CA SER A 25 -8.37 -27.94 22.92
C SER A 25 -6.99 -27.55 22.31
N LYS A 26 -5.92 -28.19 22.78
CA LYS A 26 -4.55 -27.92 22.32
C LYS A 26 -4.39 -28.03 20.82
N THR A 27 -5.07 -28.98 20.17
CA THR A 27 -5.02 -29.16 18.70
C THR A 27 -5.68 -27.99 17.96
N LEU A 28 -6.81 -27.49 18.47
CA LEU A 28 -7.51 -26.34 17.90
C LEU A 28 -6.73 -25.05 18.09
N LEU A 29 -6.09 -24.87 19.25
CA LEU A 29 -5.19 -23.77 19.52
C LEU A 29 -3.98 -23.80 18.57
N LEU A 30 -3.36 -24.97 18.37
CA LEU A 30 -2.26 -25.14 17.46
C LEU A 30 -2.67 -24.77 16.02
N ALA A 31 -3.82 -25.28 15.57
CA ALA A 31 -4.35 -24.95 14.23
C ALA A 31 -4.61 -23.44 14.08
N PHE A 32 -5.19 -22.79 15.10
CA PHE A 32 -5.39 -21.34 15.12
C PHE A 32 -4.05 -20.58 14.99
N LEU A 33 -3.05 -20.98 15.78
CA LEU A 33 -1.73 -20.35 15.75
C LEU A 33 -1.00 -20.56 14.41
N VAL A 34 -1.16 -21.74 13.80
CA VAL A 34 -0.61 -22.01 12.45
C VAL A 34 -1.29 -21.14 11.39
N CYS A 35 -2.63 -21.02 11.43
CA CYS A 35 -3.35 -20.15 10.51
C CYS A 35 -2.99 -18.67 10.73
N LEU A 36 -2.89 -18.22 11.98
CA LEU A 36 -2.46 -16.87 12.32
C LEU A 36 -1.03 -16.59 11.84
N GLY A 37 -0.11 -17.52 12.07
CA GLY A 37 1.26 -17.46 11.55
C GLY A 37 1.29 -17.41 10.03
N GLY A 38 0.47 -18.21 9.36
CA GLY A 38 0.30 -18.17 7.91
C GLY A 38 -0.20 -16.81 7.40
N ILE A 39 -1.16 -16.20 8.06
CA ILE A 39 -1.64 -14.84 7.75
C ILE A 39 -0.50 -13.82 7.91
N ILE A 40 0.27 -13.90 9.00
CA ILE A 40 1.39 -12.99 9.25
C ILE A 40 2.45 -13.14 8.15
N VAL A 41 2.84 -14.35 7.81
CA VAL A 41 3.82 -14.60 6.74
C VAL A 41 3.30 -14.12 5.39
N TYR A 42 2.03 -14.40 5.07
CA TYR A 42 1.41 -13.99 3.79
C TYR A 42 1.33 -12.46 3.62
N LEU A 43 1.07 -11.73 4.70
CA LEU A 43 0.90 -10.28 4.67
C LEU A 43 2.22 -9.50 4.81
N GLU A 44 3.33 -10.18 5.10
CA GLU A 44 4.66 -9.56 5.21
C GLU A 44 4.64 -8.23 6.00
N PRO A 45 4.35 -8.24 7.33
CA PRO A 45 4.13 -7.00 8.09
C PRO A 45 5.40 -6.14 8.27
N PHE A 46 6.57 -6.66 7.92
CA PHE A 46 7.85 -6.01 8.09
C PHE A 46 8.52 -5.76 6.74
N PRO A 47 8.22 -4.62 6.06
CA PRO A 47 8.87 -4.28 4.80
C PRO A 47 10.37 -4.00 4.98
N ASP A 48 11.15 -4.22 3.92
CA ASP A 48 12.46 -3.59 3.83
C ASP A 48 12.28 -2.07 3.95
N ARG A 49 13.05 -1.43 4.83
CA ARG A 49 12.85 -0.02 5.19
C ARG A 49 13.66 0.94 4.33
N HIS A 50 14.25 0.47 3.22
CA HIS A 50 15.04 1.29 2.32
C HIS A 50 14.24 1.68 1.08
N ILE A 51 14.21 2.99 0.81
CA ILE A 51 13.62 3.58 -0.40
C ILE A 51 14.70 4.39 -1.10
N TYR A 52 15.06 3.97 -2.32
CA TYR A 52 15.96 4.67 -3.21
C TYR A 52 15.16 5.37 -4.28
N ILE A 53 15.14 6.70 -4.24
CA ILE A 53 14.33 7.53 -5.14
C ILE A 53 15.19 8.00 -6.30
N GLY A 54 14.93 7.47 -7.50
CA GLY A 54 15.50 7.99 -8.72
C GLY A 54 14.99 9.40 -9.00
N SER A 55 15.89 10.33 -9.29
CA SER A 55 15.58 11.75 -9.47
C SER A 55 15.96 12.24 -10.89
N SER A 56 16.55 13.39 -10.97
CA SER A 56 17.18 13.95 -12.16
C SER A 56 18.51 14.62 -11.76
N TYR A 57 18.97 15.59 -12.54
CA TYR A 57 20.16 16.38 -12.21
C TYR A 57 19.97 17.23 -10.94
N GLN A 58 21.05 17.53 -10.25
CA GLN A 58 21.04 18.37 -9.05
C GLN A 58 20.52 19.78 -9.37
N GLY A 59 19.58 20.26 -8.57
CA GLY A 59 18.90 21.55 -8.79
C GLY A 59 17.71 21.48 -9.75
N GLY A 60 17.42 20.33 -10.34
CA GLY A 60 16.17 20.11 -11.08
C GLY A 60 15.00 19.79 -10.15
N ASP A 61 13.79 20.03 -10.61
CA ASP A 61 12.57 19.85 -9.81
C ASP A 61 12.43 18.45 -9.21
N TRP A 62 12.69 17.39 -9.98
CA TRP A 62 12.62 16.03 -9.47
C TRP A 62 13.68 15.71 -8.41
N TYR A 63 14.83 16.39 -8.46
CA TYR A 63 15.86 16.27 -7.42
C TYR A 63 15.36 16.89 -6.11
N GLU A 64 14.80 18.09 -6.15
CA GLU A 64 14.26 18.74 -4.96
C GLU A 64 13.03 17.98 -4.40
N MET A 65 12.14 17.49 -5.26
CA MET A 65 11.02 16.62 -4.86
C MET A 65 11.49 15.33 -4.20
N ALA A 66 12.51 14.67 -4.75
CA ALA A 66 13.09 13.46 -4.15
C ALA A 66 13.73 13.74 -2.80
N LYS A 67 14.40 14.86 -2.65
CA LYS A 67 15.04 15.33 -1.40
C LYS A 67 13.98 15.60 -0.31
N GLU A 68 12.95 16.37 -0.63
CA GLU A 68 11.84 16.61 0.29
C GLU A 68 11.13 15.30 0.68
N SER A 69 10.89 14.42 -0.30
CA SER A 69 10.33 13.07 -0.05
C SER A 69 11.19 12.28 0.92
N THR A 70 12.51 12.29 0.73
CA THR A 70 13.47 11.59 1.60
C THR A 70 13.43 12.14 3.03
N GLU A 71 13.36 13.45 3.21
CA GLU A 71 13.23 14.06 4.54
C GLU A 71 11.95 13.65 5.25
N PHE A 72 10.82 13.62 4.53
CA PHE A 72 9.56 13.19 5.09
C PHE A 72 9.57 11.71 5.47
N LEU A 73 10.09 10.84 4.61
CA LEU A 73 10.19 9.39 4.85
C LEU A 73 11.09 9.10 6.06
N LYS A 74 12.23 9.79 6.20
CA LYS A 74 13.11 9.68 7.37
C LYS A 74 12.40 10.05 8.69
N LYS A 75 11.59 11.10 8.68
CA LYS A 75 10.75 11.47 9.84
C LYS A 75 9.73 10.39 10.22
N LYS A 76 9.37 9.51 9.28
CA LYS A 76 8.48 8.34 9.50
C LYS A 76 9.24 7.06 9.85
N GLY A 77 10.56 7.12 10.04
CA GLY A 77 11.39 5.97 10.41
C GLY A 77 11.75 5.05 9.25
N LEU A 78 11.69 5.56 8.02
CA LEU A 78 12.16 4.88 6.81
C LEU A 78 13.53 5.41 6.40
N ASN A 79 14.41 4.52 5.97
CA ASN A 79 15.66 4.92 5.34
C ASN A 79 15.37 5.28 3.88
N SER A 80 15.75 6.48 3.48
CA SER A 80 15.53 6.93 2.11
C SER A 80 16.71 7.74 1.60
N GLU A 81 17.05 7.52 0.33
CA GLU A 81 18.17 8.15 -0.36
C GLU A 81 17.78 8.62 -1.75
N VAL A 82 18.32 9.77 -2.16
CA VAL A 82 18.14 10.31 -3.51
C VAL A 82 19.23 9.76 -4.41
N VAL A 83 18.85 9.23 -5.56
CA VAL A 83 19.78 8.76 -6.59
C VAL A 83 19.71 9.69 -7.79
N VAL A 84 20.81 10.39 -8.09
CA VAL A 84 20.92 11.26 -9.25
C VAL A 84 21.01 10.42 -10.53
N THR A 85 20.24 10.80 -11.55
CA THR A 85 20.12 10.09 -12.82
C THR A 85 20.03 11.09 -13.99
N LYS A 86 19.85 10.56 -15.20
CA LYS A 86 19.58 11.38 -16.39
C LYS A 86 18.10 11.78 -16.54
N GLY A 87 17.20 11.25 -15.68
CA GLY A 87 15.76 11.55 -15.69
C GLY A 87 14.89 10.38 -16.16
N ALA A 88 13.73 10.66 -16.73
CA ALA A 88 12.57 9.76 -16.90
C ALA A 88 12.88 8.33 -17.37
N ILE A 89 13.53 8.17 -18.49
CA ILE A 89 13.83 6.85 -19.08
C ILE A 89 14.95 6.15 -18.32
N ASP A 90 16.01 6.90 -17.96
CA ASP A 90 17.13 6.36 -17.17
C ASP A 90 16.66 5.87 -15.81
N ASN A 91 15.78 6.60 -15.15
CA ASN A 91 15.13 6.22 -13.89
C ASN A 91 14.49 4.85 -13.98
N VAL A 92 13.63 4.64 -14.97
CA VAL A 92 12.89 3.40 -15.11
C VAL A 92 13.79 2.25 -15.54
N ASN A 93 14.76 2.50 -16.44
CA ASN A 93 15.74 1.48 -16.84
C ASN A 93 16.55 0.99 -15.66
N ARG A 94 17.03 1.89 -14.80
CA ARG A 94 17.76 1.56 -13.59
C ARG A 94 16.87 0.84 -12.57
N MET A 95 15.62 1.30 -12.38
CA MET A 95 14.67 0.65 -11.48
C MET A 95 14.32 -0.80 -11.90
N ILE A 96 14.27 -1.08 -13.21
CA ILE A 96 14.02 -2.43 -13.74
C ILE A 96 15.25 -3.33 -13.58
N ASP A 97 16.47 -2.78 -13.60
CA ASP A 97 17.70 -3.55 -13.39
C ASP A 97 17.71 -4.13 -11.96
N PRO A 98 17.81 -5.46 -11.80
CA PRO A 98 17.87 -6.08 -10.47
C PRO A 98 19.11 -5.68 -9.65
N LYS A 99 20.15 -5.14 -10.29
CA LYS A 99 21.40 -4.73 -9.63
C LYS A 99 21.36 -3.29 -9.14
N ASP A 100 20.44 -2.48 -9.64
CA ASP A 100 20.31 -1.09 -9.22
C ASP A 100 19.35 -0.99 -8.03
N PRO A 101 19.66 -0.20 -7.00
CA PRO A 101 18.84 -0.09 -5.80
C PRO A 101 17.56 0.71 -5.99
N ILE A 102 17.41 1.48 -7.06
CA ILE A 102 16.23 2.34 -7.29
C ILE A 102 14.95 1.50 -7.25
N ASN A 103 14.01 1.87 -6.39
CA ASN A 103 12.72 1.21 -6.24
C ASN A 103 11.51 2.15 -6.32
N ALA A 104 11.74 3.46 -6.29
CA ALA A 104 10.75 4.50 -6.53
C ALA A 104 11.35 5.61 -7.41
N THR A 105 10.56 6.26 -8.26
CA THR A 105 11.06 7.35 -9.10
C THR A 105 9.94 8.19 -9.70
N PHE A 106 10.34 9.29 -10.34
CA PHE A 106 9.50 10.13 -11.18
C PHE A 106 9.69 9.76 -12.65
N THR A 107 8.62 9.79 -13.43
CA THR A 107 8.68 9.57 -14.87
C THR A 107 7.48 10.18 -15.59
N TYR A 108 7.59 10.26 -16.92
CA TYR A 108 6.47 10.55 -17.81
C TYR A 108 6.04 9.25 -18.49
N GLY A 109 4.82 8.80 -18.29
CA GLY A 109 4.37 7.53 -18.82
C GLY A 109 4.43 7.44 -20.36
N ILE A 110 4.21 8.58 -21.05
CA ILE A 110 4.31 8.68 -22.52
C ILE A 110 5.76 8.43 -23.04
N ALA A 111 6.77 8.71 -22.24
CA ALA A 111 8.17 8.50 -22.62
C ALA A 111 8.61 7.03 -22.59
N LEU A 112 7.82 6.16 -21.96
CA LEU A 112 8.17 4.76 -21.71
C LEU A 112 7.69 3.85 -22.82
N ASP A 113 8.44 2.80 -23.10
CA ASP A 113 8.04 1.71 -23.97
C ASP A 113 7.08 0.72 -23.25
N LYS A 114 6.51 -0.23 -24.02
CA LYS A 114 5.57 -1.21 -23.49
C LYS A 114 6.20 -2.13 -22.44
N LYS A 115 7.46 -2.50 -22.59
CA LYS A 115 8.17 -3.39 -21.65
C LYS A 115 8.41 -2.68 -20.33
N GLN A 116 8.89 -1.45 -20.36
CA GLN A 116 9.10 -0.61 -19.18
C GLN A 116 7.82 -0.45 -18.36
N ARG A 117 6.68 -0.15 -19.02
CA ARG A 117 5.38 0.03 -18.36
C ARG A 117 4.85 -1.25 -17.68
N GLN A 118 5.26 -2.44 -18.14
CA GLN A 118 4.84 -3.71 -17.55
C GLN A 118 5.56 -4.05 -16.24
N GLU A 119 6.73 -3.47 -15.99
CA GLU A 119 7.59 -3.74 -14.84
C GLU A 119 7.35 -2.80 -13.65
N ILE A 120 6.55 -1.76 -13.86
CA ILE A 120 6.28 -0.71 -12.87
C ILE A 120 4.80 -0.51 -12.63
N VAL A 121 4.46 0.16 -11.53
CA VAL A 121 3.10 0.62 -11.23
C VAL A 121 3.12 2.08 -10.81
N SER A 122 2.07 2.82 -11.18
CA SER A 122 1.92 4.23 -10.84
C SER A 122 1.32 4.41 -9.44
N LEU A 123 1.87 5.34 -8.69
CA LEU A 123 1.26 5.86 -7.47
C LEU A 123 0.41 7.12 -7.73
N GLY A 124 0.38 7.60 -8.97
CA GLY A 124 -0.36 8.76 -9.42
C GLY A 124 0.54 9.88 -9.95
N SER A 125 -0.10 10.86 -10.57
CA SER A 125 0.52 12.07 -11.09
C SER A 125 0.63 13.13 -9.99
N VAL A 126 1.66 13.99 -10.08
CA VAL A 126 1.99 14.99 -9.05
C VAL A 126 2.07 16.42 -9.58
N SER A 127 2.28 16.60 -10.88
CA SER A 127 2.36 17.93 -11.51
C SER A 127 2.09 17.84 -13.00
N TYR A 128 1.69 18.96 -13.59
CA TYR A 128 1.76 19.21 -15.03
C TYR A 128 3.12 19.79 -15.39
N GLU A 129 3.74 19.24 -16.42
CA GLU A 129 5.01 19.73 -16.94
C GLU A 129 4.87 20.09 -18.42
N PRO A 130 4.84 21.40 -18.72
CA PRO A 130 4.74 21.87 -20.09
C PRO A 130 5.95 21.53 -20.94
N ILE A 131 5.70 21.37 -22.21
CA ILE A 131 6.72 21.32 -23.24
C ILE A 131 7.04 22.76 -23.64
N TRP A 132 8.20 23.22 -23.21
CA TRP A 132 8.70 24.54 -23.53
C TRP A 132 9.46 24.49 -24.83
N ILE A 133 9.14 25.42 -25.74
CA ILE A 133 9.99 25.74 -26.92
C ILE A 133 10.35 27.20 -26.81
N PHE A 134 11.55 27.47 -26.32
CA PHE A 134 12.14 28.79 -26.29
C PHE A 134 12.90 29.04 -27.60
N TYR A 135 12.80 30.25 -28.16
CA TYR A 135 13.55 30.60 -29.35
C TYR A 135 14.03 32.05 -29.32
N ARG A 136 15.19 32.29 -29.94
CA ARG A 136 15.79 33.65 -30.05
C ARG A 136 15.17 34.38 -31.21
N LYS A 137 14.50 35.50 -30.96
CA LYS A 137 13.84 36.32 -31.97
C LYS A 137 14.82 36.89 -33.00
N SER A 138 16.09 37.14 -32.62
CA SER A 138 17.14 37.57 -33.51
C SER A 138 17.55 36.53 -34.57
N ARG A 139 17.27 35.27 -34.34
CA ARG A 139 17.56 34.13 -35.24
C ARG A 139 16.32 33.60 -35.91
N ILE A 140 15.24 33.54 -35.19
CA ILE A 140 13.92 33.04 -35.60
C ILE A 140 12.94 34.19 -35.38
N PRO A 141 12.74 35.09 -36.36
CA PRO A 141 11.86 36.25 -36.17
C PRO A 141 10.40 35.87 -35.82
N LYS A 142 9.92 34.73 -36.34
CA LYS A 142 8.62 34.16 -36.05
C LYS A 142 8.71 32.66 -36.22
N LEU A 143 8.34 31.92 -35.16
CA LEU A 143 8.17 30.48 -35.20
C LEU A 143 6.66 30.15 -35.40
N ASN A 144 6.33 29.64 -36.58
CA ASN A 144 4.93 29.31 -36.90
C ASN A 144 4.57 27.85 -36.51
N SER A 145 5.56 26.96 -36.60
CA SER A 145 5.41 25.54 -36.29
C SER A 145 6.69 24.98 -35.71
N PRO A 146 6.62 24.01 -34.77
CA PRO A 146 7.81 23.27 -34.33
C PRO A 146 8.63 22.67 -35.49
N ARG A 147 7.98 22.33 -36.60
CA ARG A 147 8.64 21.84 -37.82
C ARG A 147 9.68 22.84 -38.38
N ASP A 148 9.46 24.13 -38.19
CA ASP A 148 10.40 25.19 -38.69
C ASP A 148 11.77 25.08 -38.00
N LEU A 149 11.85 24.43 -36.82
CA LEU A 149 13.12 24.27 -36.09
C LEU A 149 14.11 23.33 -36.77
N THR A 150 13.73 22.59 -37.81
CA THR A 150 14.61 21.64 -38.52
C THR A 150 15.89 22.31 -39.09
N ASN A 151 15.83 23.60 -39.37
CA ASN A 151 16.94 24.37 -39.95
C ASN A 151 17.72 25.21 -38.90
N TYR A 152 17.41 25.06 -37.62
CA TYR A 152 18.02 25.85 -36.57
C TYR A 152 18.69 24.95 -35.53
N ARG A 153 19.71 25.48 -34.83
CA ARG A 153 20.37 24.77 -33.73
C ARG A 153 19.43 24.68 -32.50
N VAL A 154 18.95 23.51 -32.23
CA VAL A 154 18.02 23.25 -31.14
C VAL A 154 18.74 22.51 -30.01
N ALA A 155 18.82 23.11 -28.84
CA ALA A 155 19.33 22.46 -27.65
C ALA A 155 18.22 21.62 -27.02
N MET A 156 18.56 20.40 -26.62
CA MET A 156 17.68 19.46 -25.91
C MET A 156 18.44 18.83 -24.75
N GLY A 157 17.75 18.35 -23.76
CA GLY A 157 18.36 17.59 -22.67
C GLY A 157 18.98 16.25 -23.12
N PRO A 158 19.68 15.56 -22.22
CA PRO A 158 20.40 14.34 -22.56
C PRO A 158 19.48 13.21 -23.04
N VAL A 159 20.03 12.35 -23.90
CA VAL A 159 19.34 11.09 -24.26
C VAL A 159 19.09 10.29 -22.99
N GLY A 160 17.85 9.83 -22.81
CA GLY A 160 17.37 9.17 -21.57
C GLY A 160 16.62 10.12 -20.62
N SER A 161 16.66 11.45 -20.87
CA SER A 161 15.82 12.40 -20.15
C SER A 161 14.40 12.46 -20.71
N GLY A 162 13.49 12.95 -19.90
CA GLY A 162 12.12 13.24 -20.34
C GLY A 162 12.05 14.34 -21.38
N SER A 163 12.85 15.40 -21.25
CA SER A 163 12.90 16.49 -22.22
C SER A 163 13.29 16.02 -23.62
N TYR A 164 14.30 15.11 -23.70
CA TYR A 164 14.67 14.50 -24.97
C TYR A 164 13.56 13.63 -25.54
N ALA A 165 13.02 12.70 -24.73
CA ALA A 165 12.04 11.72 -25.19
C ALA A 165 10.72 12.37 -25.63
N ILE A 166 10.22 13.32 -24.85
CA ILE A 166 8.96 14.02 -25.16
C ILE A 166 9.18 15.04 -26.28
N GLY A 167 10.32 15.74 -26.27
CA GLY A 167 10.69 16.62 -27.38
C GLY A 167 10.80 15.86 -28.70
N LYS A 168 11.42 14.67 -28.70
CA LYS A 168 11.43 13.77 -29.87
C LYS A 168 10.01 13.39 -30.30
N LYS A 169 9.18 12.99 -29.36
CA LYS A 169 7.78 12.63 -29.64
C LYS A 169 6.97 13.77 -30.23
N LEU A 170 7.16 14.98 -29.68
CA LEU A 170 6.56 16.20 -30.24
C LEU A 170 6.99 16.43 -31.67
N MET A 171 8.28 16.36 -31.95
CA MET A 171 8.82 16.59 -33.31
C MET A 171 8.33 15.52 -34.29
N GLU A 172 8.22 14.25 -33.88
CA GLU A 172 7.61 13.17 -34.69
C GLU A 172 6.15 13.49 -35.05
N ILE A 173 5.35 14.04 -34.12
CA ILE A 173 3.96 14.45 -34.39
C ILE A 173 3.92 15.54 -35.48
N TYR A 174 4.91 16.41 -35.53
CA TYR A 174 5.07 17.43 -36.59
C TYR A 174 5.78 16.91 -37.85
N GLY A 175 6.02 15.58 -37.93
CA GLY A 175 6.67 14.94 -39.08
C GLY A 175 8.17 15.26 -39.22
N VAL A 176 8.85 15.49 -38.10
CA VAL A 176 10.29 15.75 -38.05
C VAL A 176 10.99 14.63 -37.31
N GLU A 177 11.96 13.99 -37.97
CA GLU A 177 12.86 13.03 -37.36
C GLU A 177 14.10 13.78 -36.84
N ILE A 178 14.37 13.63 -35.54
CA ILE A 178 15.52 14.34 -34.90
C ILE A 178 16.78 13.46 -34.83
N GLU A 179 16.63 12.14 -34.89
CA GLU A 179 17.76 11.22 -34.85
C GLU A 179 18.60 11.36 -36.15
N GLY A 180 19.88 11.52 -35.97
CA GLY A 180 20.79 11.77 -37.10
C GLY A 180 20.78 13.19 -37.68
N ASN A 181 19.93 14.09 -37.16
CA ASN A 181 19.90 15.47 -37.55
C ASN A 181 20.83 16.31 -36.64
N GLU A 182 21.95 16.80 -37.17
CA GLU A 182 22.98 17.56 -36.45
C GLU A 182 22.47 18.88 -35.84
N HIS A 183 21.33 19.37 -36.28
CA HIS A 183 20.73 20.58 -35.72
C HIS A 183 20.10 20.35 -34.35
N PHE A 184 19.72 19.13 -34.02
CA PHE A 184 19.16 18.78 -32.71
C PHE A 184 20.27 18.26 -31.79
N ILE A 185 20.71 19.11 -30.88
CA ILE A 185 21.89 18.89 -30.03
C ILE A 185 21.44 18.39 -28.65
N SER A 186 21.82 17.17 -28.32
CA SER A 186 21.57 16.57 -27.03
C SER A 186 22.82 16.58 -26.16
N ASP A 187 22.79 17.39 -25.11
CA ASP A 187 23.87 17.52 -24.14
C ASP A 187 23.31 17.20 -22.73
N ASP A 188 24.17 17.08 -21.71
CA ASP A 188 23.72 17.15 -20.33
C ASP A 188 23.02 18.49 -20.03
N PHE A 189 22.24 18.55 -18.97
CA PHE A 189 21.42 19.74 -18.70
C PHE A 189 22.23 21.01 -18.48
N GLU A 190 23.39 20.91 -17.85
CA GLU A 190 24.27 22.07 -17.64
C GLU A 190 24.83 22.60 -18.96
N ASN A 191 25.28 21.73 -19.84
CA ASN A 191 25.75 22.13 -21.18
C ASN A 191 24.59 22.59 -22.05
N THR A 192 23.42 21.99 -21.99
CA THR A 192 22.20 22.45 -22.67
C THR A 192 21.85 23.87 -22.24
N ARG A 193 21.86 24.18 -20.95
CA ARG A 193 21.66 25.51 -20.39
C ARG A 193 22.68 26.52 -20.92
N LYS A 194 23.97 26.21 -20.76
CA LYS A 194 25.07 27.09 -21.23
C LYS A 194 24.99 27.33 -22.72
N ARG A 195 24.74 26.30 -23.52
CA ARG A 195 24.62 26.41 -24.97
C ARG A 195 23.54 27.42 -25.39
N PHE A 196 22.37 27.33 -24.73
CA PHE A 196 21.28 28.27 -25.00
C PHE A 196 21.60 29.67 -24.46
N GLN A 197 22.12 29.82 -23.26
CA GLN A 197 22.48 31.13 -22.68
C GLN A 197 23.50 31.88 -23.51
N GLU A 198 24.54 31.22 -24.01
CA GLU A 198 25.62 31.80 -24.79
C GLU A 198 25.29 32.04 -26.29
N GLY A 199 24.03 31.71 -26.69
CA GLY A 199 23.60 31.87 -28.08
C GLY A 199 24.20 30.87 -29.06
N ARG A 200 24.73 29.76 -28.54
CA ARG A 200 25.23 28.65 -29.36
C ARG A 200 24.08 27.70 -29.81
N ALA A 201 22.89 27.89 -29.28
CA ALA A 201 21.64 27.33 -29.77
C ALA A 201 20.67 28.47 -30.08
N ASP A 202 19.88 28.29 -31.14
CA ASP A 202 18.87 29.23 -31.62
C ASP A 202 17.51 28.99 -30.94
N ALA A 203 17.26 27.74 -30.53
CA ALA A 203 16.10 27.32 -29.78
C ALA A 203 16.47 26.30 -28.67
N LEU A 204 15.58 26.16 -27.69
CA LEU A 204 15.66 25.17 -26.59
C LEU A 204 14.30 24.46 -26.47
N ILE A 205 14.32 23.13 -26.51
CA ILE A 205 13.17 22.31 -26.17
C ILE A 205 13.42 21.69 -24.79
N MET A 206 12.51 21.92 -23.87
CA MET A 206 12.59 21.40 -22.51
C MET A 206 11.20 21.01 -21.99
N VAL A 207 11.15 19.99 -21.15
CA VAL A 207 9.96 19.59 -20.39
C VAL A 207 10.29 19.69 -18.92
N SER A 208 9.65 20.60 -18.25
CA SER A 208 9.83 20.84 -16.81
C SER A 208 8.74 21.77 -16.29
N THR A 209 8.67 21.95 -14.97
CA THR A 209 7.75 22.91 -14.36
C THR A 209 8.17 24.36 -14.65
N VAL A 210 7.30 25.32 -14.33
CA VAL A 210 7.65 26.76 -14.44
C VAL A 210 8.77 27.14 -13.49
N GLN A 211 8.90 26.47 -12.36
CA GLN A 211 9.86 26.76 -11.29
C GLN A 211 11.28 26.28 -11.62
N ASP A 212 11.43 25.41 -12.59
CA ASP A 212 12.76 24.93 -13.02
C ASP A 212 13.69 26.09 -13.37
N GLU A 213 14.92 26.02 -12.88
CA GLU A 213 15.91 27.11 -13.02
C GLU A 213 16.18 27.45 -14.48
N ILE A 214 16.27 26.46 -15.38
CA ILE A 214 16.51 26.66 -16.80
C ILE A 214 15.32 27.37 -17.45
N VAL A 215 14.10 26.97 -17.09
CA VAL A 215 12.86 27.58 -17.57
C VAL A 215 12.77 29.02 -17.10
N GLN A 216 13.02 29.29 -15.82
CA GLN A 216 13.00 30.64 -15.26
C GLN A 216 14.04 31.56 -15.93
N GLN A 217 15.26 31.07 -16.13
CA GLN A 217 16.29 31.84 -16.82
C GLN A 217 15.89 32.15 -18.25
N ALA A 218 15.34 31.20 -18.99
CA ALA A 218 14.89 31.39 -20.37
C ALA A 218 13.70 32.38 -20.46
N LEU A 219 12.75 32.34 -19.54
CA LEU A 219 11.60 33.26 -19.47
C LEU A 219 12.03 34.72 -19.23
N HIS A 220 13.10 34.92 -18.47
CA HIS A 220 13.63 36.25 -18.16
C HIS A 220 14.70 36.75 -19.18
N MET A 221 15.09 35.94 -20.18
CA MET A 221 16.15 36.26 -21.11
C MET A 221 15.68 37.25 -22.18
N PRO A 222 16.32 38.42 -22.34
CA PRO A 222 15.95 39.39 -23.36
C PRO A 222 16.02 38.81 -24.77
N GLY A 223 15.00 39.07 -25.59
CA GLY A 223 14.95 38.62 -26.98
C GLY A 223 14.65 37.12 -27.17
N VAL A 224 14.33 36.40 -26.09
CA VAL A 224 13.81 35.04 -26.14
C VAL A 224 12.29 35.07 -26.03
N GLU A 225 11.63 34.31 -26.86
CA GLU A 225 10.18 34.10 -26.81
C GLU A 225 9.83 32.63 -26.59
N VAL A 226 8.64 32.37 -26.03
CA VAL A 226 8.06 31.06 -25.90
C VAL A 226 7.10 30.83 -27.05
N TYR A 227 7.18 29.65 -27.68
CA TYR A 227 6.23 29.24 -28.68
C TYR A 227 4.89 28.93 -28.00
N SER A 228 3.82 29.55 -28.49
CA SER A 228 2.45 29.27 -28.06
C SER A 228 1.82 28.32 -29.06
N PHE A 229 1.37 27.15 -28.56
CA PHE A 229 0.75 26.14 -29.39
C PHE A 229 -0.66 26.57 -29.82
N PRO A 230 -0.90 26.85 -31.10
CA PRO A 230 -2.24 27.26 -31.54
C PRO A 230 -3.29 26.16 -31.44
N ASN A 231 -2.83 24.90 -31.43
CA ASN A 231 -3.68 23.70 -31.40
C ASN A 231 -3.50 22.91 -30.10
N ALA A 232 -3.22 23.55 -28.96
CA ALA A 232 -3.00 22.86 -27.68
C ALA A 232 -4.18 21.94 -27.33
N ASP A 233 -5.42 22.43 -27.48
CA ASP A 233 -6.64 21.64 -27.20
C ASP A 233 -6.78 20.39 -28.10
N ALA A 234 -6.18 20.40 -29.29
CA ALA A 234 -6.21 19.23 -30.17
C ALA A 234 -5.27 18.12 -29.68
N PHE A 235 -4.16 18.48 -29.02
CA PHE A 235 -3.28 17.50 -28.38
C PHE A 235 -3.99 16.75 -27.26
N ASP A 236 -4.68 17.45 -26.39
CA ASP A 236 -5.50 16.87 -25.32
C ASP A 236 -6.53 15.87 -25.88
N LYS A 237 -7.17 16.19 -27.00
CA LYS A 237 -8.18 15.30 -27.60
C LYS A 237 -7.62 14.12 -28.38
N GLN A 238 -6.41 14.21 -28.90
CA GLN A 238 -5.79 13.16 -29.71
C GLN A 238 -4.88 12.23 -28.92
N TYR A 239 -4.30 12.70 -27.81
CA TYR A 239 -3.31 12.00 -27.03
C TYR A 239 -3.63 12.04 -25.53
N ASN A 240 -4.02 10.91 -24.96
CA ASN A 240 -4.40 10.78 -23.54
C ASN A 240 -3.30 11.14 -22.53
N SER A 241 -2.08 11.45 -22.99
CA SER A 241 -0.91 11.77 -22.15
C SER A 241 -0.49 13.21 -22.26
N PHE A 242 -1.23 14.01 -23.03
CA PHE A 242 -1.02 15.44 -23.12
C PHE A 242 -2.25 16.19 -22.65
N GLU A 243 -2.02 17.32 -21.98
CA GLU A 243 -3.02 18.25 -21.50
C GLU A 243 -2.75 19.65 -22.06
N ALA A 244 -3.81 20.36 -22.43
CA ALA A 244 -3.70 21.75 -22.81
C ALA A 244 -3.69 22.64 -21.57
N VAL A 245 -2.62 23.39 -21.38
CA VAL A 245 -2.48 24.31 -20.24
C VAL A 245 -2.26 25.73 -20.72
N ARG A 246 -2.84 26.71 -20.01
CA ARG A 246 -2.70 28.13 -20.35
C ARG A 246 -1.86 28.83 -19.29
N MET A 247 -0.88 29.57 -19.76
CA MET A 247 -0.04 30.46 -18.96
C MET A 247 -0.49 31.91 -19.19
N PRO A 248 -1.18 32.54 -18.23
CA PRO A 248 -1.67 33.90 -18.38
C PRO A 248 -0.53 34.93 -18.45
N ALA A 249 -0.76 36.02 -19.14
CA ALA A 249 0.15 37.15 -19.13
C ALA A 249 0.44 37.65 -17.72
N GLY A 250 1.72 37.85 -17.39
CA GLY A 250 2.15 38.33 -16.08
C GLY A 250 2.12 37.29 -14.95
N SER A 251 1.86 36.00 -15.25
CA SER A 251 1.74 34.95 -14.23
C SER A 251 3.05 34.57 -13.55
N VAL A 252 4.21 34.86 -14.16
CA VAL A 252 5.55 34.68 -13.55
C VAL A 252 5.99 35.96 -12.86
N SER A 253 5.79 37.12 -13.53
CA SER A 253 6.08 38.43 -12.97
C SER A 253 5.08 39.48 -13.49
N ILE A 254 4.57 40.28 -12.58
CA ILE A 254 3.67 41.37 -12.93
C ILE A 254 4.44 42.54 -13.55
N TYR A 255 5.66 42.83 -13.02
CA TYR A 255 6.51 43.86 -13.52
C TYR A 255 8.00 43.52 -13.41
N PRO A 256 8.74 43.41 -14.52
CA PRO A 256 8.21 43.41 -15.90
C PRO A 256 7.22 42.28 -16.11
N GLN A 257 6.25 42.47 -17.00
CA GLN A 257 5.21 41.48 -17.26
C GLN A 257 5.79 40.26 -17.98
N ILE A 258 5.79 39.11 -17.30
CA ILE A 258 6.30 37.83 -17.81
C ILE A 258 5.25 36.74 -17.58
N PRO A 259 4.81 36.04 -18.63
CA PRO A 259 5.03 36.36 -20.06
C PRO A 259 4.30 37.65 -20.46
N ALA A 260 4.72 38.27 -21.54
CA ALA A 260 4.12 39.52 -22.04
C ALA A 260 2.69 39.32 -22.58
N ARG A 261 2.30 38.10 -22.91
CA ARG A 261 1.00 37.70 -23.45
C ARG A 261 0.62 36.31 -22.92
N ASP A 262 -0.64 35.95 -23.07
CA ASP A 262 -1.08 34.57 -22.80
C ASP A 262 -0.36 33.60 -23.73
N ILE A 263 0.04 32.45 -23.18
CA ILE A 263 0.70 31.36 -23.88
C ILE A 263 -0.08 30.09 -23.67
N ASN A 264 -0.47 29.44 -24.76
CA ASN A 264 -1.04 28.10 -24.73
C ASN A 264 0.11 27.09 -24.85
N LEU A 265 0.15 26.14 -23.93
CA LEU A 265 1.19 25.12 -23.85
C LEU A 265 0.55 23.72 -23.93
N VAL A 266 1.32 22.77 -24.35
CA VAL A 266 1.01 21.35 -24.25
C VAL A 266 1.83 20.81 -23.08
N ALA A 267 1.20 20.19 -22.11
CA ALA A 267 1.85 19.62 -20.94
C ALA A 267 1.71 18.09 -20.91
N THR A 268 2.64 17.44 -20.27
CA THR A 268 2.51 16.07 -19.79
C THR A 268 2.43 16.06 -18.27
N THR A 269 2.17 14.90 -17.68
CA THR A 269 2.14 14.77 -16.22
C THR A 269 3.32 13.98 -15.70
N THR A 270 3.95 14.49 -14.63
CA THR A 270 4.91 13.71 -13.85
C THR A 270 4.15 12.74 -12.97
N SER A 271 4.44 11.47 -13.13
CA SER A 271 3.93 10.39 -12.29
C SER A 271 5.01 9.84 -11.38
N VAL A 272 4.62 9.56 -10.12
CA VAL A 272 5.45 8.77 -9.21
C VAL A 272 5.18 7.30 -9.50
N VAL A 273 6.24 6.57 -9.80
CA VAL A 273 6.16 5.14 -10.10
C VAL A 273 7.07 4.35 -9.19
N VAL A 274 6.69 3.11 -8.94
CA VAL A 274 7.44 2.18 -8.10
C VAL A 274 7.63 0.86 -8.82
N LYS A 275 8.66 0.11 -8.42
CA LYS A 275 8.91 -1.24 -8.93
C LYS A 275 7.70 -2.12 -8.65
N LYS A 276 7.28 -2.89 -9.64
CA LYS A 276 6.23 -3.89 -9.47
C LYS A 276 6.61 -4.86 -8.35
N GLY A 277 5.71 -5.07 -7.39
CA GLY A 277 5.98 -5.88 -6.19
C GLY A 277 6.59 -5.11 -5.01
N MET A 278 6.78 -3.78 -5.11
CA MET A 278 7.12 -2.99 -3.91
C MET A 278 6.10 -3.22 -2.81
N HIS A 279 6.58 -3.39 -1.57
CA HIS A 279 5.72 -3.65 -0.42
C HIS A 279 4.61 -2.59 -0.26
N PRO A 280 3.35 -3.00 0.00
CA PRO A 280 2.21 -2.07 0.09
C PRO A 280 2.39 -0.91 1.08
N ASP A 281 3.03 -1.16 2.23
CA ASP A 281 3.27 -0.12 3.23
C ASP A 281 4.27 0.94 2.77
N LEU A 282 5.26 0.56 1.95
CA LEU A 282 6.19 1.53 1.36
C LEU A 282 5.48 2.39 0.29
N GLN A 283 4.62 1.78 -0.51
CA GLN A 283 3.79 2.51 -1.46
C GLN A 283 2.87 3.51 -0.74
N LEU A 284 2.24 3.09 0.37
CA LEU A 284 1.41 3.96 1.19
C LEU A 284 2.21 5.12 1.82
N ALA A 285 3.42 4.85 2.29
CA ALA A 285 4.31 5.88 2.82
C ALA A 285 4.68 6.93 1.75
N LEU A 286 4.97 6.49 0.52
CA LEU A 286 5.21 7.38 -0.62
C LEU A 286 3.95 8.19 -0.98
N LEU A 287 2.77 7.59 -1.04
CA LEU A 287 1.50 8.29 -1.28
C LEU A 287 1.22 9.37 -0.23
N MET A 288 1.47 9.08 1.04
CA MET A 288 1.35 10.06 2.11
C MET A 288 2.36 11.20 1.96
N THR A 289 3.58 10.89 1.53
CA THR A 289 4.63 11.87 1.26
C THR A 289 4.20 12.82 0.13
N ILE A 290 3.79 12.28 -1.00
CA ILE A 290 3.31 13.04 -2.17
C ILE A 290 2.13 13.93 -1.78
N LYS A 291 1.16 13.38 -1.04
CA LYS A 291 0.00 14.16 -0.56
C LYS A 291 0.40 15.32 0.35
N GLN A 292 1.41 15.14 1.18
CA GLN A 292 1.92 16.19 2.05
C GLN A 292 2.65 17.28 1.25
N MET A 293 3.50 16.88 0.32
CA MET A 293 4.24 17.81 -0.56
C MET A 293 3.28 18.68 -1.37
N ASN A 294 2.27 18.09 -1.99
CA ASN A 294 1.28 18.85 -2.78
C ASN A 294 0.42 19.82 -1.96
N ARG A 295 0.33 19.63 -0.64
CA ARG A 295 -0.33 20.61 0.26
C ARG A 295 0.55 21.80 0.58
N SER A 296 1.87 21.62 0.56
CA SER A 296 2.85 22.64 0.95
C SER A 296 3.53 23.32 -0.25
N SER A 297 3.41 22.75 -1.47
CA SER A 297 4.19 23.20 -2.61
C SER A 297 3.49 24.27 -3.44
N GLU A 298 4.31 25.18 -3.97
CA GLU A 298 3.94 26.15 -5.02
C GLU A 298 3.86 25.50 -6.41
N ASN A 299 4.11 24.19 -6.53
CA ASN A 299 4.18 23.42 -7.79
C ASN A 299 2.82 23.17 -8.48
N ILE A 300 1.79 23.91 -8.10
CA ILE A 300 0.44 23.83 -8.69
C ILE A 300 0.17 24.94 -9.72
N PHE A 301 1.22 25.45 -10.38
CA PHE A 301 1.08 26.59 -11.28
C PHE A 301 -0.01 26.37 -12.37
N PHE A 302 -0.07 25.16 -12.92
CA PHE A 302 -1.06 24.77 -13.93
C PHE A 302 -2.22 23.93 -13.38
N ALA A 303 -2.13 23.45 -12.16
CA ALA A 303 -3.13 22.59 -11.55
C ALA A 303 -4.10 23.38 -10.68
N GLN A 304 -5.30 22.83 -10.48
CA GLN A 304 -6.24 23.34 -9.50
C GLN A 304 -5.80 22.95 -8.07
N ARG A 305 -6.27 23.72 -7.09
CA ARG A 305 -5.97 23.43 -5.69
C ARG A 305 -6.52 22.06 -5.29
N ASN A 306 -5.66 21.17 -4.79
CA ASN A 306 -5.94 19.77 -4.43
C ASN A 306 -6.22 18.84 -5.63
N GLU A 307 -5.88 19.21 -6.83
CA GLU A 307 -5.98 18.35 -8.00
C GLU A 307 -5.03 17.15 -7.88
N PHE A 308 -3.80 17.39 -7.44
CA PHE A 308 -2.80 16.35 -7.22
C PHE A 308 -2.65 15.98 -5.73
N PRO A 309 -2.19 14.75 -5.40
CA PRO A 309 -1.94 13.65 -6.32
C PRO A 309 -3.24 13.01 -6.85
N ALA A 310 -3.25 12.66 -8.13
CA ALA A 310 -4.37 12.03 -8.81
C ALA A 310 -3.88 11.04 -9.89
N TYR A 311 -4.71 10.11 -10.30
CA TYR A 311 -4.39 9.23 -11.42
C TYR A 311 -4.87 9.85 -12.73
N VAL A 312 -4.04 10.71 -13.33
CA VAL A 312 -4.34 11.44 -14.57
C VAL A 312 -3.75 10.71 -15.78
N ASP A 313 -2.52 10.20 -15.68
CA ASP A 313 -1.85 9.50 -16.77
C ASP A 313 -2.14 7.99 -16.74
N PRO A 314 -2.99 7.46 -17.66
CA PRO A 314 -3.34 6.06 -17.70
C PRO A 314 -2.31 5.17 -18.41
N THR A 315 -1.21 5.72 -18.91
CA THR A 315 -0.21 4.98 -19.68
C THR A 315 0.55 3.97 -18.85
N VAL A 316 0.70 4.22 -17.53
CA VAL A 316 1.26 3.28 -16.55
C VAL A 316 0.12 2.79 -15.65
N PRO A 317 -0.05 1.46 -15.46
CA PRO A 317 -1.14 0.94 -14.64
C PRO A 317 -1.03 1.43 -13.19
N ILE A 318 -2.17 1.82 -12.61
CA ILE A 318 -2.22 2.24 -11.21
C ILE A 318 -1.94 1.06 -10.27
N SER A 319 -1.22 1.32 -9.19
CA SER A 319 -1.06 0.37 -8.11
C SER A 319 -2.40 0.12 -7.40
N PRO A 320 -2.73 -1.14 -7.01
CA PRO A 320 -3.90 -1.41 -6.18
C PRO A 320 -3.92 -0.62 -4.86
N VAL A 321 -2.74 -0.36 -4.27
CA VAL A 321 -2.59 0.46 -3.06
C VAL A 321 -2.97 1.91 -3.34
N ALA A 322 -2.52 2.45 -4.48
CA ALA A 322 -2.85 3.82 -4.87
C ALA A 322 -4.33 3.95 -5.23
N ALA A 323 -4.91 3.00 -5.95
CA ALA A 323 -6.35 2.98 -6.23
C ALA A 323 -7.17 3.02 -4.93
N HIS A 324 -6.87 2.13 -4.00
CA HIS A 324 -7.54 2.12 -2.68
C HIS A 324 -7.35 3.45 -1.92
N PHE A 325 -6.14 4.03 -1.98
CA PHE A 325 -5.86 5.30 -1.33
C PHE A 325 -6.67 6.47 -1.92
N TYR A 326 -6.89 6.49 -3.24
CA TYR A 326 -7.70 7.53 -3.90
C TYR A 326 -9.19 7.36 -3.62
N ASP A 327 -9.69 6.12 -3.53
CA ASP A 327 -11.10 5.83 -3.28
C ASP A 327 -11.49 6.05 -1.81
N TYR A 328 -10.65 5.63 -0.87
CA TYR A 328 -10.99 5.58 0.57
C TYR A 328 -10.12 6.47 1.46
N GLY A 329 -9.03 7.02 0.91
CA GLY A 329 -8.05 7.80 1.69
C GLY A 329 -7.08 6.93 2.49
N PRO A 330 -6.24 7.58 3.34
CA PRO A 330 -5.30 6.86 4.21
C PRO A 330 -6.03 6.09 5.31
N PRO A 331 -5.49 4.92 5.75
CA PRO A 331 -6.07 4.14 6.85
C PRO A 331 -6.29 4.98 8.11
N GLN A 332 -7.49 4.92 8.69
CA GLN A 332 -7.85 5.68 9.89
C GLN A 332 -6.99 5.29 11.11
N THR A 333 -6.50 4.06 11.12
CA THR A 333 -5.60 3.51 12.14
C THR A 333 -4.26 4.24 12.24
N MET A 334 -3.84 4.97 11.19
CA MET A 334 -2.63 5.80 11.20
C MET A 334 -2.63 6.94 12.23
N ARG A 335 -3.77 7.28 12.80
CA ARG A 335 -3.87 8.25 13.90
C ARG A 335 -3.30 7.72 15.22
N PHE A 336 -3.29 6.38 15.39
CA PHE A 336 -2.97 5.71 16.66
C PHE A 336 -1.73 4.84 16.56
N PHE A 337 -1.38 4.38 15.35
CA PHE A 337 -0.30 3.43 15.12
C PHE A 337 0.69 3.95 14.08
N PRO A 338 1.97 3.53 14.14
CA PRO A 338 2.93 3.73 13.07
C PRO A 338 2.39 3.19 11.74
N PHE A 339 2.83 3.78 10.61
CA PHE A 339 2.28 3.49 9.28
C PHE A 339 2.28 2.00 8.90
N TRP A 340 3.31 1.23 9.28
CA TRP A 340 3.42 -0.20 8.99
C TRP A 340 2.45 -1.08 9.81
N ILE A 341 2.18 -0.71 11.08
CA ILE A 341 1.14 -1.37 11.87
C ILE A 341 -0.25 -1.03 11.31
N ALA A 342 -0.47 0.23 10.98
CA ALA A 342 -1.74 0.69 10.43
C ALA A 342 -2.05 0.00 9.08
N GLY A 343 -1.07 -0.08 8.20
CA GLY A 343 -1.19 -0.77 6.92
C GLY A 343 -1.39 -2.28 7.08
N PHE A 344 -0.70 -2.90 8.03
CA PHE A 344 -0.92 -4.31 8.36
C PHE A 344 -2.34 -4.56 8.87
N ILE A 345 -2.83 -3.76 9.81
CA ILE A 345 -4.20 -3.89 10.34
C ILE A 345 -5.22 -3.74 9.20
N ASP A 346 -5.04 -2.76 8.33
CA ASP A 346 -5.94 -2.49 7.21
C ASP A 346 -6.04 -3.67 6.22
N ARG A 347 -4.94 -4.38 5.99
CA ARG A 347 -4.91 -5.59 5.16
C ARG A 347 -5.36 -6.85 5.89
N ALA A 348 -5.07 -6.93 7.20
CA ALA A 348 -5.27 -8.14 8.00
C ALA A 348 -6.68 -8.27 8.56
N TRP A 349 -7.41 -7.18 8.79
CA TRP A 349 -8.63 -7.20 9.61
C TRP A 349 -9.71 -8.17 9.10
N LEU A 350 -9.93 -8.26 7.78
CA LEU A 350 -10.89 -9.21 7.19
C LEU A 350 -10.45 -10.65 7.39
N LEU A 351 -9.15 -10.94 7.22
CA LEU A 351 -8.60 -12.28 7.42
C LEU A 351 -8.65 -12.69 8.90
N LEU A 352 -8.35 -11.74 9.81
CA LEU A 352 -8.45 -11.97 11.25
C LEU A 352 -9.90 -12.15 11.68
N LEU A 353 -10.83 -11.37 11.15
CA LEU A 353 -12.26 -11.55 11.39
C LEU A 353 -12.74 -12.92 10.89
N GLY A 354 -12.34 -13.32 9.68
CA GLY A 354 -12.62 -14.64 9.11
C GLY A 354 -12.04 -15.77 9.97
N LEU A 355 -10.80 -15.61 10.46
CA LEU A 355 -10.17 -16.57 11.37
C LEU A 355 -11.01 -16.74 12.65
N VAL A 356 -11.40 -15.64 13.29
CA VAL A 356 -12.24 -15.66 14.50
C VAL A 356 -13.61 -16.26 14.19
N ALA A 357 -14.25 -15.88 13.07
CA ALA A 357 -15.55 -16.38 12.66
C ALA A 357 -15.57 -17.90 12.43
N VAL A 358 -14.46 -18.51 12.03
CA VAL A 358 -14.33 -19.96 11.85
C VAL A 358 -13.96 -20.65 13.18
N PHE A 359 -12.94 -20.16 13.88
CA PHE A 359 -12.41 -20.84 15.06
C PHE A 359 -13.31 -20.71 16.29
N TYR A 360 -14.06 -19.61 16.41
CA TYR A 360 -14.98 -19.44 17.54
C TYR A 360 -16.12 -20.48 17.55
N PRO A 361 -16.88 -20.72 16.46
CA PRO A 361 -17.87 -21.80 16.43
C PRO A 361 -17.26 -23.18 16.58
N LEU A 362 -16.11 -23.46 15.94
CA LEU A 362 -15.40 -24.72 16.05
C LEU A 362 -15.02 -25.04 17.51
N SER A 363 -14.59 -24.03 18.23
CA SER A 363 -14.24 -24.17 19.64
C SER A 363 -15.47 -24.53 20.49
N LYS A 364 -16.62 -23.89 20.25
CA LYS A 364 -17.89 -24.22 20.92
C LYS A 364 -18.36 -25.63 20.57
N LEU A 365 -18.29 -26.01 19.29
CA LEU A 365 -18.66 -27.35 18.83
C LEU A 365 -17.78 -28.44 19.47
N ASN A 366 -16.47 -28.23 19.56
CA ASN A 366 -15.55 -29.17 20.22
C ASN A 366 -15.93 -29.39 21.71
N LEU A 367 -16.28 -28.30 22.40
CA LEU A 367 -16.76 -28.41 23.79
C LEU A 367 -18.04 -29.23 23.88
N HIS A 368 -19.02 -29.01 23.00
CA HIS A 368 -20.26 -29.78 22.95
C HIS A 368 -20.02 -31.27 22.66
N ILE A 369 -19.13 -31.60 21.73
CA ILE A 369 -18.77 -32.98 21.40
C ILE A 369 -18.11 -33.66 22.62
N ARG A 370 -17.23 -32.96 23.34
CA ARG A 370 -16.61 -33.50 24.56
C ARG A 370 -17.60 -33.76 25.66
N LYS A 371 -18.54 -32.84 25.90
CA LYS A 371 -19.64 -33.01 26.85
C LYS A 371 -20.50 -34.22 26.46
N LEU A 372 -20.88 -34.30 25.20
CA LEU A 372 -21.67 -35.42 24.70
C LEU A 372 -20.93 -36.76 24.87
N ARG A 373 -19.63 -36.82 24.56
CA ARG A 373 -18.82 -38.03 24.79
C ARG A 373 -18.72 -38.38 26.25
N PHE A 374 -18.58 -37.41 27.15
CA PHE A 374 -18.54 -37.61 28.58
C PHE A 374 -19.86 -38.21 29.05
N VAL A 375 -21.01 -37.63 28.73
CA VAL A 375 -22.35 -38.11 29.10
C VAL A 375 -22.61 -39.53 28.55
N ILE A 376 -22.26 -39.80 27.29
CA ILE A 376 -22.42 -41.13 26.67
C ILE A 376 -21.54 -42.16 27.38
N HIS A 377 -20.33 -41.80 27.81
CA HIS A 377 -19.41 -42.69 28.49
C HIS A 377 -19.84 -42.99 29.95
N GLU A 378 -20.44 -42.01 30.59
CA GLU A 378 -20.92 -42.13 31.96
C GLU A 378 -22.30 -42.88 32.08
N ARG A 379 -23.10 -42.85 31.00
CA ARG A 379 -24.44 -43.45 30.99
C ARG A 379 -24.47 -44.92 31.42
N PRO A 380 -23.60 -45.83 31.00
CA PRO A 380 -23.60 -47.22 31.45
C PRO A 380 -23.38 -47.35 32.95
N PHE A 381 -22.60 -46.47 33.56
CA PHE A 381 -22.39 -46.49 35.01
C PHE A 381 -23.64 -46.08 35.79
N TYR A 382 -24.39 -45.11 35.30
CA TYR A 382 -25.70 -44.75 35.90
C TYR A 382 -26.72 -45.87 35.76
N GLU A 383 -26.76 -46.57 34.62
CA GLU A 383 -27.63 -47.73 34.42
C GLU A 383 -27.27 -48.88 35.40
N GLU A 384 -25.99 -49.15 35.60
CA GLU A 384 -25.49 -50.15 36.55
C GLU A 384 -25.75 -49.74 37.98
N LEU A 385 -25.63 -48.48 38.38
CA LEU A 385 -26.02 -48.00 39.73
C LEU A 385 -27.52 -48.16 39.98
N LEU A 386 -28.34 -47.92 38.95
CA LEU A 386 -29.82 -48.12 39.07
C LEU A 386 -30.17 -49.55 39.25
N GLU A 387 -29.55 -50.51 38.58
CA GLU A 387 -29.69 -51.93 38.78
C GLU A 387 -29.30 -52.34 40.20
N ILE A 388 -28.20 -51.86 40.73
CA ILE A 388 -27.73 -52.11 42.07
C ILE A 388 -28.75 -51.56 43.11
N ASP A 389 -29.27 -50.34 42.88
CA ASP A 389 -30.27 -49.74 43.76
C ASP A 389 -31.59 -50.56 43.80
N GLN A 390 -32.04 -51.00 42.63
CA GLN A 390 -33.24 -51.92 42.58
C GLN A 390 -32.98 -53.21 43.28
N LEU A 391 -31.78 -53.80 43.11
CA LEU A 391 -31.41 -55.05 43.74
C LEU A 391 -31.42 -54.95 45.30
N LEU A 392 -30.83 -53.87 45.82
CA LEU A 392 -30.77 -53.55 47.25
C LEU A 392 -32.14 -53.23 47.86
N SER A 393 -33.07 -52.71 47.03
CA SER A 393 -34.43 -52.33 47.50
C SER A 393 -35.41 -53.46 47.43
N THR A 394 -35.16 -54.55 46.67
CA THR A 394 -36.13 -55.64 46.43
C THR A 394 -35.94 -56.77 47.37
N ARG A 395 -34.75 -57.11 47.86
CA ARG A 395 -34.47 -58.24 48.77
C ARG A 395 -33.20 -58.08 49.58
N LYS A 396 -33.02 -58.78 50.65
CA LYS A 396 -31.74 -58.91 51.37
C LYS A 396 -30.79 -59.78 50.60
N LEU A 397 -29.52 -59.34 50.52
CA LEU A 397 -28.45 -59.99 49.78
C LEU A 397 -27.69 -61.00 50.67
N THR A 398 -27.22 -62.08 50.06
CA THR A 398 -26.26 -63.01 50.67
C THR A 398 -24.88 -62.34 50.76
N GLU A 399 -24.00 -62.86 51.64
CA GLU A 399 -22.64 -62.29 51.83
C GLU A 399 -21.80 -62.34 50.56
N ASP A 400 -21.97 -63.32 49.68
CA ASP A 400 -21.26 -63.36 48.40
C ASP A 400 -21.80 -62.37 47.38
N GLU A 401 -23.10 -62.13 47.37
CA GLU A 401 -23.74 -61.08 46.55
C GLU A 401 -23.31 -59.69 47.00
N LYS A 402 -23.20 -59.42 48.31
CA LYS A 402 -22.67 -58.15 48.84
C LYS A 402 -21.25 -57.90 48.38
N LYS A 403 -20.38 -58.91 48.42
CA LYS A 403 -19.03 -58.81 47.93
C LYS A 403 -18.99 -58.48 46.43
N SER A 404 -19.82 -59.06 45.61
CA SER A 404 -19.96 -58.81 44.18
C SER A 404 -20.40 -57.38 43.91
N VAL A 405 -21.44 -56.92 44.60
CA VAL A 405 -21.93 -55.52 44.47
C VAL A 405 -20.87 -54.54 44.93
N TRP A 406 -20.17 -54.81 46.03
CA TRP A 406 -19.05 -53.92 46.45
C TRP A 406 -17.95 -53.82 45.42
N LYS A 407 -17.59 -54.92 44.77
CA LYS A 407 -16.61 -54.94 43.71
C LYS A 407 -17.06 -54.08 42.50
N ARG A 408 -18.33 -54.21 42.07
CA ARG A 408 -18.93 -53.42 41.00
C ARG A 408 -18.90 -51.95 41.34
N LEU A 409 -19.33 -51.54 42.53
CA LEU A 409 -19.26 -50.12 42.97
C LEU A 409 -17.84 -49.56 43.04
N THR A 410 -16.86 -50.42 43.39
CA THR A 410 -15.45 -50.04 43.41
C THR A 410 -14.90 -49.83 42.00
N THR A 411 -15.25 -50.69 41.06
CA THR A 411 -14.86 -50.57 39.65
C THR A 411 -15.41 -49.30 39.02
N ILE A 412 -16.68 -48.98 39.27
CA ILE A 412 -17.30 -47.71 38.77
C ILE A 412 -16.59 -46.50 39.36
N ASN A 413 -16.29 -46.51 40.66
CA ASN A 413 -15.59 -45.41 41.32
C ASN A 413 -14.16 -45.21 40.80
N GLU A 414 -13.41 -46.31 40.53
CA GLU A 414 -12.08 -46.23 39.93
C GLU A 414 -12.13 -45.69 38.51
N HIS A 415 -13.12 -46.06 37.71
CA HIS A 415 -13.33 -45.50 36.37
C HIS A 415 -13.69 -44.02 36.40
N ALA A 416 -14.57 -43.57 37.31
CA ALA A 416 -14.92 -42.17 37.47
C ALA A 416 -13.71 -41.28 37.82
N ILE A 417 -12.79 -41.80 38.64
CA ILE A 417 -11.56 -41.05 39.02
C ILE A 417 -10.53 -40.96 37.89
N ARG A 418 -10.43 -41.95 37.00
CA ARG A 418 -9.39 -42.02 35.93
C ARG A 418 -9.64 -41.08 34.76
N HIS A 419 -10.86 -40.69 34.49
CA HIS A 419 -11.22 -39.85 33.36
C HIS A 419 -11.33 -38.40 33.82
N GLY A 420 -10.54 -37.51 33.18
CA GLY A 420 -10.59 -36.08 33.46
C GLY A 420 -11.98 -35.50 33.19
N ILE A 421 -12.47 -34.68 34.08
CA ILE A 421 -13.81 -34.06 34.00
C ILE A 421 -13.72 -32.86 33.03
N PRO A 422 -14.57 -32.79 31.97
CA PRO A 422 -14.67 -31.60 31.15
C PRO A 422 -15.22 -30.43 31.97
N VAL A 423 -14.74 -29.21 31.66
CA VAL A 423 -15.20 -27.97 32.30
C VAL A 423 -16.72 -27.82 32.17
N GLY A 424 -17.38 -27.62 33.29
CA GLY A 424 -18.85 -27.48 33.39
C GLY A 424 -19.62 -28.80 33.54
N GLU A 425 -18.94 -29.95 33.67
CA GLU A 425 -19.55 -31.27 33.94
C GLU A 425 -19.25 -31.74 35.37
N GLU A 426 -18.64 -30.91 36.21
CA GLU A 426 -18.36 -31.18 37.62
C GLU A 426 -19.62 -31.63 38.40
N PRO A 427 -20.82 -31.05 38.20
CA PRO A 427 -22.03 -31.49 38.88
C PRO A 427 -22.36 -32.98 38.60
N HIS A 428 -22.29 -33.39 37.33
CA HIS A 428 -22.57 -34.78 36.93
C HIS A 428 -21.59 -35.77 37.56
N TYR A 429 -20.32 -35.40 37.65
CA TYR A 429 -19.31 -36.21 38.34
C TYR A 429 -19.61 -36.35 39.82
N PHE A 430 -19.93 -35.25 40.52
CA PHE A 430 -20.28 -35.29 41.94
C PHE A 430 -21.58 -36.07 42.19
N ASP A 431 -22.56 -35.98 41.27
CA ASP A 431 -23.79 -36.79 41.37
C ASP A 431 -23.49 -38.29 41.26
N LEU A 432 -22.60 -38.70 40.35
CA LEU A 432 -22.15 -40.08 40.20
C LEU A 432 -21.46 -40.59 41.48
N VAL A 433 -20.50 -39.81 42.01
CA VAL A 433 -19.77 -40.15 43.23
C VAL A 433 -20.69 -40.22 44.45
N ASN A 434 -21.65 -39.29 44.56
CA ASN A 434 -22.68 -39.31 45.60
C ASN A 434 -23.58 -40.53 45.51
N ALA A 435 -24.01 -40.92 44.32
CA ALA A 435 -24.82 -42.13 44.11
C ALA A 435 -24.07 -43.40 44.57
N ILE A 436 -22.78 -43.49 44.19
CA ILE A 436 -21.92 -44.61 44.66
C ILE A 436 -21.81 -44.64 46.19
N TYR A 437 -21.62 -43.49 46.82
CA TYR A 437 -21.52 -43.38 48.27
C TYR A 437 -22.85 -43.83 48.98
N LEU A 438 -23.99 -43.35 48.47
CA LEU A 438 -25.28 -43.70 49.00
C LEU A 438 -25.54 -45.19 48.86
N LEU A 439 -25.22 -45.82 47.74
CA LEU A 439 -25.40 -47.27 47.52
C LEU A 439 -24.48 -48.12 48.40
N ARG A 440 -23.24 -47.70 48.64
CA ARG A 440 -22.36 -48.36 49.60
C ARG A 440 -22.94 -48.35 51.01
N ARG A 441 -23.48 -47.18 51.43
CA ARG A 441 -24.14 -47.07 52.73
C ARG A 441 -25.38 -47.93 52.81
N LYS A 442 -26.20 -48.03 51.74
CA LYS A 442 -27.36 -48.96 51.71
C LYS A 442 -26.93 -50.43 51.79
N LEU A 443 -25.81 -50.80 51.19
CA LEU A 443 -25.25 -52.15 51.20
C LEU A 443 -24.76 -52.58 52.59
N GLU A 444 -24.23 -51.64 53.37
CA GLU A 444 -23.80 -51.88 54.78
C GLU A 444 -25.01 -52.15 55.74
N ILE A 445 -26.17 -51.57 55.42
CA ILE A 445 -27.37 -51.67 56.23
C ILE A 445 -28.19 -52.87 55.79
N ASN A 446 -28.08 -53.39 54.57
CA ASN A 446 -28.80 -54.49 54.00
C ASN A 446 -28.29 -55.85 54.54
#